data_39b5b0bb773d910d3c6ed465eba1c84d
#
_entry.id   39b5b0bb773d910d3c6ed465eba1c84d
#
_cell.length_a   1.000
_cell.length_b   1.000
_cell.length_c   1.000
_cell.angle_alpha   90.00
_cell.angle_beta   90.00
_cell.angle_gamma   90.00
#
_symmetry.space_group_name_H-M   'P 1'
#
loop_
_entity.id
_entity.type
_entity.pdbx_description
1 polymer ?
#
loop_
_entity_poly.entity_id
_entity_poly.type
_entity_poly.pdbx_seq_one_letter_code
_entity_poly.pdbx_strand_id
1 'polypeptide(L)'
;MLYTLLQSPWQCDIDSLLLLLQEGDDLLLLQDGVTAALAGSQMLTRLSASPATLWVLEEDVAARGLIEQISTKLARLDYTGFVALTAKHQQQVAW
;
A
#
# COMPACT_ATOMS: atom_id res chain seq x y z
N MET A 1 12.64 -5.34 -1.21
CA MET A 1 11.88 -4.99 -2.44
C MET A 1 10.76 -4.04 -2.08
N LEU A 2 10.56 -3.01 -2.88
CA LEU A 2 9.41 -2.12 -2.76
C LEU A 2 8.36 -2.51 -3.79
N TYR A 3 7.16 -2.79 -3.33
CA TYR A 3 5.99 -2.98 -4.18
C TYR A 3 5.10 -1.75 -4.08
N THR A 4 4.57 -1.31 -5.22
CA THR A 4 3.61 -0.21 -5.26
C THR A 4 2.31 -0.72 -5.88
N LEU A 5 1.20 -0.50 -5.18
CA LEU A 5 -0.13 -0.85 -5.67
C LEU A 5 -0.83 0.42 -6.14
N LEU A 6 -0.99 0.56 -7.46
CA LEU A 6 -1.57 1.75 -8.09
C LEU A 6 -3.03 1.56 -8.47
N GLN A 7 -3.49 0.31 -8.53
CA GLN A 7 -4.84 -0.03 -8.97
C GLN A 7 -5.69 -0.43 -7.78
N SER A 8 -6.99 -0.26 -7.91
CA SER A 8 -7.94 -0.87 -6.97
C SER A 8 -7.65 -2.37 -6.87
N PRO A 9 -7.68 -2.97 -5.68
CA PRO A 9 -7.42 -4.40 -5.52
C PRO A 9 -8.40 -5.28 -6.28
N TRP A 10 -9.56 -4.72 -6.67
CA TRP A 10 -10.56 -5.44 -7.45
C TRP A 10 -10.23 -5.49 -8.95
N GLN A 11 -9.24 -4.72 -9.41
CA GLN A 11 -8.86 -4.56 -10.81
C GLN A 11 -7.49 -5.15 -11.13
N CYS A 12 -6.86 -5.83 -10.17
CA CYS A 12 -5.55 -6.44 -10.37
C CYS A 12 -5.49 -7.81 -9.69
N ASP A 13 -4.41 -8.54 -9.96
CA ASP A 13 -4.17 -9.85 -9.36
C ASP A 13 -3.53 -9.70 -7.98
N ILE A 14 -4.37 -9.36 -7.00
CA ILE A 14 -3.90 -9.15 -5.63
C ILE A 14 -3.40 -10.45 -4.98
N ASP A 15 -3.94 -11.59 -5.39
CA ASP A 15 -3.54 -12.87 -4.81
C ASP A 15 -2.08 -13.18 -5.13
N SER A 16 -1.66 -12.92 -6.36
CA SER A 16 -0.25 -13.08 -6.75
C SER A 16 0.66 -12.13 -6.00
N LEU A 17 0.24 -10.88 -5.80
CA LEU A 17 1.01 -9.93 -5.02
C LEU A 17 1.21 -10.42 -3.58
N LEU A 18 0.15 -10.89 -2.94
CA LEU A 18 0.22 -11.38 -1.56
C LEU A 18 1.18 -12.56 -1.42
N LEU A 19 1.30 -13.40 -2.44
CA LEU A 19 2.23 -14.54 -2.43
C LEU A 19 3.68 -14.08 -2.54
N LEU A 20 3.95 -12.93 -3.14
CA LEU A 20 5.31 -12.41 -3.34
C LEU A 20 5.84 -11.66 -2.13
N LEU A 21 4.98 -11.08 -1.30
CA LEU A 21 5.38 -10.23 -0.18
C LEU A 21 6.12 -11.04 0.88
N GLN A 22 7.28 -10.54 1.28
CA GLN A 22 8.15 -11.18 2.27
C GLN A 22 8.54 -10.19 3.36
N GLU A 23 9.07 -10.71 4.45
CA GLU A 23 9.63 -9.89 5.52
C GLU A 23 10.77 -9.02 4.97
N GLY A 24 10.78 -7.75 5.33
CA GLY A 24 11.71 -6.76 4.81
C GLY A 24 11.22 -6.03 3.57
N ASP A 25 10.15 -6.51 2.93
CA ASP A 25 9.52 -5.79 1.83
C ASP A 25 8.64 -4.67 2.36
N ASP A 26 8.49 -3.62 1.55
CA ASP A 26 7.52 -2.55 1.78
C ASP A 26 6.48 -2.58 0.67
N LEU A 27 5.23 -2.40 1.04
CA LEU A 27 4.12 -2.22 0.11
C LEU A 27 3.52 -0.84 0.31
N LEU A 28 3.57 -0.01 -0.72
CA LEU A 28 2.98 1.32 -0.72
C LEU A 28 1.72 1.33 -1.58
N LEU A 29 0.62 1.74 -0.97
CA LEU A 29 -0.66 1.94 -1.66
C LEU A 29 -0.74 3.39 -2.10
N LEU A 30 -0.91 3.62 -3.39
CA LEU A 30 -1.04 4.96 -3.96
C LEU A 30 -2.06 4.94 -5.10
N GLN A 31 -2.50 6.13 -5.53
CA GLN A 31 -3.58 6.28 -6.50
C GLN A 31 -4.79 5.47 -6.06
N ASP A 32 -5.43 4.71 -6.93
CA ASP A 32 -6.61 3.92 -6.58
C ASP A 32 -6.29 2.76 -5.63
N GLY A 33 -5.02 2.39 -5.50
CA GLY A 33 -4.58 1.37 -4.55
C GLY A 33 -4.86 1.73 -3.09
N VAL A 34 -5.05 3.01 -2.77
CA VAL A 34 -5.37 3.43 -1.39
C VAL A 34 -6.70 2.86 -0.90
N THR A 35 -7.59 2.45 -1.80
CA THR A 35 -8.86 1.84 -1.42
C THR A 35 -8.67 0.49 -0.72
N ALA A 36 -7.52 -0.16 -0.90
CA ALA A 36 -7.21 -1.40 -0.19
C ALA A 36 -7.00 -1.17 1.32
N ALA A 37 -6.79 0.06 1.74
CA ALA A 37 -6.54 0.42 3.13
C ALA A 37 -7.80 0.88 3.88
N LEU A 38 -8.98 0.75 3.29
CA LEU A 38 -10.23 1.13 3.94
C LEU A 38 -10.44 0.32 5.21
N ALA A 39 -10.74 1.02 6.31
CA ALA A 39 -10.94 0.40 7.61
C ALA A 39 -12.08 -0.62 7.58
N GLY A 40 -11.85 -1.77 8.18
CA GLY A 40 -12.85 -2.84 8.26
C GLY A 40 -13.03 -3.66 6.99
N SER A 41 -12.26 -3.41 5.94
CA SER A 41 -12.38 -4.19 4.70
C SER A 41 -11.69 -5.55 4.83
N GLN A 42 -12.21 -6.53 4.08
CA GLN A 42 -11.56 -7.84 3.99
C GLN A 42 -10.19 -7.76 3.34
N MET A 43 -10.02 -6.88 2.36
CA MET A 43 -8.75 -6.68 1.68
C MET A 43 -7.68 -6.21 2.66
N LEU A 44 -8.03 -5.27 3.53
CA LEU A 44 -7.10 -4.79 4.56
C LEU A 44 -6.66 -5.92 5.48
N THR A 45 -7.60 -6.79 5.88
CA THR A 45 -7.28 -7.95 6.72
C THR A 45 -6.27 -8.86 6.03
N ARG A 46 -6.45 -9.12 4.73
CA ARG A 46 -5.52 -9.94 3.95
C ARG A 46 -4.14 -9.30 3.86
N LEU A 47 -4.08 -8.01 3.57
CA LEU A 47 -2.80 -7.28 3.49
C LEU A 47 -2.09 -7.24 4.84
N SER A 48 -2.84 -7.03 5.93
CA SER A 48 -2.28 -6.98 7.28
C SER A 48 -1.70 -8.32 7.72
N ALA A 49 -2.17 -9.41 7.15
CA ALA A 49 -1.64 -10.75 7.42
C ALA A 49 -0.32 -11.02 6.69
N SER A 50 0.06 -10.18 5.73
CA SER A 50 1.33 -10.34 5.02
C SER A 50 2.51 -9.92 5.90
N PRO A 51 3.72 -10.44 5.65
CA PRO A 51 4.90 -10.07 6.43
C PRO A 51 5.50 -8.70 6.05
N ALA A 52 5.00 -8.06 4.98
CA ALA A 52 5.52 -6.78 4.50
C ALA A 52 5.05 -5.62 5.39
N THR A 53 5.81 -4.54 5.38
CA THR A 53 5.39 -3.27 6.00
C THR A 53 4.47 -2.53 5.04
N LEU A 54 3.31 -2.09 5.55
CA LEU A 54 2.28 -1.46 4.73
C LEU A 54 2.28 0.05 4.92
N TRP A 55 2.20 0.77 3.80
CA TRP A 55 2.18 2.22 3.75
C TRP A 55 1.07 2.69 2.83
N VAL A 56 0.56 3.89 3.08
CA VAL A 56 -0.41 4.53 2.19
C VAL A 56 0.04 5.96 1.92
N LEU A 57 -0.06 6.39 0.65
CA LEU A 57 0.34 7.74 0.25
C LEU A 57 -0.73 8.74 0.68
N GLU A 58 -0.37 9.66 1.58
CA GLU A 58 -1.30 10.58 2.21
C GLU A 58 -1.98 11.51 1.20
N GLU A 59 -1.24 12.04 0.22
CA GLU A 59 -1.79 12.93 -0.79
C GLU A 59 -2.88 12.27 -1.62
N ASP A 60 -2.70 10.98 -1.94
CA ASP A 60 -3.69 10.25 -2.72
C ASP A 60 -4.93 9.89 -1.89
N VAL A 61 -4.76 9.64 -0.61
CA VAL A 61 -5.88 9.46 0.32
C VAL A 61 -6.71 10.75 0.40
N ALA A 62 -6.04 11.88 0.58
CA ALA A 62 -6.70 13.18 0.67
C ALA A 62 -7.42 13.55 -0.62
N ALA A 63 -6.80 13.28 -1.79
CA ALA A 63 -7.38 13.57 -3.09
C ALA A 63 -8.69 12.81 -3.33
N ARG A 64 -8.87 11.66 -2.68
CA ARG A 64 -10.08 10.82 -2.81
C ARG A 64 -11.07 11.02 -1.67
N GLY A 65 -10.78 11.96 -0.75
CA GLY A 65 -11.67 12.22 0.39
C GLY A 65 -11.75 11.07 1.38
N LEU A 66 -10.71 10.26 1.51
CA LEU A 66 -10.72 9.04 2.33
C LEU A 66 -9.94 9.15 3.63
N ILE A 67 -9.54 10.36 4.03
CA ILE A 67 -8.66 10.56 5.20
C ILE A 67 -9.20 9.86 6.45
N GLU A 68 -10.51 9.95 6.69
CA GLU A 68 -11.14 9.39 7.88
C GLU A 68 -11.50 7.91 7.74
N GLN A 69 -11.51 7.39 6.51
CA GLN A 69 -11.89 6.00 6.22
C GLN A 69 -10.70 5.05 6.16
N ILE A 70 -9.47 5.59 6.07
CA ILE A 70 -8.27 4.77 6.02
C ILE A 70 -7.94 4.23 7.41
N SER A 71 -7.59 2.94 7.47
CA SER A 71 -7.23 2.29 8.72
C SER A 71 -5.98 2.92 9.35
N THR A 72 -5.97 2.97 10.67
CA THR A 72 -4.77 3.35 11.45
C THR A 72 -3.73 2.25 11.53
N LYS A 73 -4.03 1.06 10.99
CA LYS A 73 -3.09 -0.08 10.98
C LYS A 73 -1.96 0.10 9.97
N LEU A 74 -2.08 1.06 9.03
CA LEU A 74 -1.02 1.39 8.09
C LEU A 74 -0.41 2.74 8.47
N ALA A 75 0.89 2.88 8.19
CA ALA A 75 1.53 4.17 8.31
C ALA A 75 1.27 5.00 7.06
N ARG A 76 1.10 6.31 7.22
CA ARG A 76 0.90 7.25 6.13
C ARG A 76 2.22 7.88 5.75
N LEU A 77 2.49 7.97 4.44
CA LEU A 77 3.65 8.65 3.88
C LEU A 77 3.19 9.82 3.03
N ASP A 78 3.94 10.92 3.09
CA ASP A 78 3.85 11.98 2.09
C ASP A 78 4.81 11.68 0.92
N TYR A 79 4.87 12.57 -0.08
CA TYR A 79 5.78 12.37 -1.22
C TYR A 79 7.25 12.33 -0.79
N THR A 80 7.64 13.09 0.21
CA THR A 80 9.00 13.05 0.74
C THR A 80 9.32 11.68 1.30
N GLY A 81 8.41 11.11 2.07
CA GLY A 81 8.53 9.75 2.60
C GLY A 81 8.57 8.69 1.50
N PHE A 82 7.79 8.89 0.43
CA PHE A 82 7.82 8.00 -0.73
C PHE A 82 9.20 8.01 -1.39
N VAL A 83 9.80 9.18 -1.61
CA VAL A 83 11.15 9.28 -2.18
C VAL A 83 12.16 8.57 -1.29
N ALA A 84 12.08 8.75 0.02
CA ALA A 84 12.97 8.06 0.96
C ALA A 84 12.81 6.54 0.88
N LEU A 85 11.56 6.06 0.71
CA LEU A 85 11.27 4.64 0.60
C LEU A 85 11.86 4.05 -0.69
N THR A 86 11.78 4.78 -1.81
CA THR A 86 12.40 4.34 -3.07
C THR A 86 13.92 4.26 -2.96
N ALA A 87 14.53 5.17 -2.21
CA ALA A 87 15.98 5.17 -2.00
C ALA A 87 16.45 4.00 -1.13
N LYS A 88 15.59 3.49 -0.26
CA LYS A 88 15.87 2.35 0.61
C LYS A 88 16.01 1.03 -0.16
N HIS A 89 15.29 0.89 -1.27
CA HIS A 89 15.22 -0.34 -2.04
C HIS A 89 15.89 -0.19 -3.39
N GLN A 90 16.67 -1.20 -3.80
CA GLN A 90 17.31 -1.23 -5.11
C GLN A 90 16.34 -1.57 -6.24
N GLN A 91 15.27 -2.26 -5.90
CA GLN A 91 14.27 -2.71 -6.88
C GLN A 91 12.88 -2.34 -6.41
N GLN A 92 12.04 -1.96 -7.37
CA GLN A 92 10.62 -1.76 -7.11
C GLN A 92 9.79 -2.36 -8.23
N VAL A 93 8.60 -2.84 -7.87
CA VAL A 93 7.64 -3.45 -8.77
C VAL A 93 6.32 -2.72 -8.65
N ALA A 94 5.82 -2.18 -9.76
CA ALA A 94 4.49 -1.59 -9.83
C ALA A 94 3.45 -2.69 -10.11
N TRP A 95 2.41 -2.69 -9.30
CA TRP A 95 1.36 -3.71 -9.39
C TRP A 95 0.03 -3.14 -9.84
#